data_1368d52324d473b9e57f7308cc9d4c9b
#
_entry.id   1368d52324d473b9e57f7308cc9d4c9b
#
_cell.length_a   1.000
_cell.length_b   1.000
_cell.length_c   1.000
_cell.angle_alpha   90.00
_cell.angle_beta   90.00
_cell.angle_gamma   90.00
#
_symmetry.space_group_name_H-M   'P 1'
#
loop_
_entity.id
_entity.type
_entity.pdbx_description
1 polymer ?
#
loop_
_entity_poly.entity_id
_entity_poly.type
_entity_poly.pdbx_seq_one_letter_code
_entity_poly.pdbx_strand_id
1 'polypeptide(L)'
;MSTYIVTYKSPKGKEISLEQILCSEIAVNSSHRERRYPGTVTRCYDSLPASFCEANDIQRLMTKLRNLSYMSVRDRNLEAEYRRFNIPKRSGGKREICAPMQQLYDDQIDLRNVLCDCTSPLYHTASFAYNKGRSILHCVQRHQANKSRWFLKLDFSDFFGSTNKAFVMRQLACVYPFSELCKRPDGIEILSKALEICFLNDGLPQGTPISPMLTNLIMIPFDHEMNKILHRHGFVYTRYADDIQISHKNKFNPGEVCNLIKIQLRQMHMPYQIKAEKTRFGSSSGRNWNLGLMLNGNNKITLGHKFHKQMKARIFSFLMDEKNGKPWTLKECERLAGQVAYFKSIEPQTVQFITTAISNKADLSFAQTMKKRLNPRFARRLASSRLHGRINNHGRNIVNNEPFGSVPDPAEIILERNMDNDINMPWLPFD
;
A
#
# COMPACT_ATOMS: atom_id res chain seq x y z
N MET A 1 -15.55 14.90 22.71
CA MET A 1 -14.40 14.37 21.95
C MET A 1 -14.49 14.95 20.56
N SER A 2 -13.39 15.50 20.06
CA SER A 2 -13.33 16.01 18.69
C SER A 2 -13.49 14.88 17.68
N THR A 3 -14.21 15.14 16.60
CA THR A 3 -14.45 14.17 15.53
C THR A 3 -13.61 14.50 14.31
N TYR A 4 -12.91 13.51 13.78
CA TYR A 4 -12.07 13.62 12.61
C TYR A 4 -12.80 13.06 11.39
N ILE A 5 -12.90 13.88 10.35
CA ILE A 5 -13.50 13.51 9.06
C ILE A 5 -12.43 13.63 7.98
N VAL A 6 -12.32 12.62 7.15
CA VAL A 6 -11.47 12.64 5.95
C VAL A 6 -12.37 12.81 4.73
N THR A 7 -12.11 13.83 3.92
CA THR A 7 -12.83 14.12 2.68
C THR A 7 -11.88 14.23 1.51
N TYR A 8 -12.37 14.07 0.29
CA TYR A 8 -11.58 14.33 -0.92
C TYR A 8 -11.58 15.81 -1.26
N LYS A 9 -10.44 16.31 -1.71
CA LYS A 9 -10.31 17.63 -2.30
C LYS A 9 -10.43 17.49 -3.82
N SER A 10 -11.43 18.10 -4.43
CA SER A 10 -11.57 18.10 -5.89
C SER A 10 -10.40 18.85 -6.55
N PRO A 11 -10.03 18.54 -7.80
CA PRO A 11 -9.00 19.26 -8.55
C PRO A 11 -9.29 20.77 -8.68
N LYS A 12 -10.57 21.18 -8.52
CA LYS A 12 -11.02 22.58 -8.57
C LYS A 12 -11.13 23.22 -7.19
N GLY A 13 -10.61 22.59 -6.13
CA GLY A 13 -10.64 23.14 -4.77
C GLY A 13 -11.99 23.01 -4.04
N LYS A 14 -13.04 22.48 -4.69
CA LYS A 14 -14.31 22.15 -4.02
C LYS A 14 -14.17 20.86 -3.22
N GLU A 15 -14.59 20.89 -1.96
CA GLU A 15 -14.75 19.68 -1.17
C GLU A 15 -15.95 18.89 -1.69
N ILE A 16 -15.76 17.59 -1.84
CA ILE A 16 -16.81 16.67 -2.28
C ILE A 16 -17.23 15.89 -1.03
N SER A 17 -18.54 15.82 -0.77
CA SER A 17 -19.07 15.02 0.33
C SER A 17 -18.83 13.52 0.10
N LEU A 18 -18.85 12.73 1.17
CA LEU A 18 -18.70 11.26 1.09
C LEU A 18 -19.72 10.66 0.12
N GLU A 19 -20.94 11.19 0.13
CA GLU A 19 -22.03 10.76 -0.73
C GLU A 19 -21.77 11.03 -2.22
N GLN A 20 -21.22 12.19 -2.55
CA GLN A 20 -20.81 12.53 -3.93
C GLN A 20 -19.66 11.64 -4.42
N ILE A 21 -18.81 11.18 -3.50
CA ILE A 21 -17.72 10.23 -3.80
C ILE A 21 -18.29 8.86 -4.12
N LEU A 22 -19.21 8.35 -3.28
CA LEU A 22 -19.86 7.05 -3.48
C LEU A 22 -20.66 7.02 -4.79
N CYS A 23 -21.40 8.08 -5.09
CA CYS A 23 -22.13 8.22 -6.36
C CYS A 23 -21.18 8.31 -7.58
N SER A 24 -20.03 8.96 -7.43
CA SER A 24 -19.04 9.09 -8.52
C SER A 24 -18.25 7.80 -8.78
N GLU A 25 -18.02 6.95 -7.78
CA GLU A 25 -17.37 5.64 -7.96
C GLU A 25 -18.26 4.65 -8.73
N ILE A 26 -19.57 4.70 -8.54
CA ILE A 26 -20.51 3.87 -9.32
C ILE A 26 -20.51 4.26 -10.81
N ALA A 27 -20.31 5.55 -11.12
CA ALA A 27 -20.27 6.06 -12.49
C ALA A 27 -18.93 5.87 -13.21
N VAL A 28 -17.84 5.57 -12.50
CA VAL A 28 -16.47 5.59 -13.04
C VAL A 28 -15.88 4.20 -13.28
N ASN A 29 -16.61 3.13 -12.99
CA ASN A 29 -16.16 1.77 -13.34
C ASN A 29 -16.12 1.46 -14.85
N SER A 30 -16.38 2.47 -15.71
CA SER A 30 -16.45 2.32 -17.17
C SER A 30 -15.33 3.01 -17.98
N SER A 31 -14.33 3.64 -17.35
CA SER A 31 -13.22 4.24 -18.12
C SER A 31 -11.85 4.07 -17.44
N HIS A 32 -10.96 3.33 -18.12
CA HIS A 32 -9.53 3.15 -17.80
C HIS A 32 -8.70 4.42 -18.00
N ARG A 33 -8.98 5.52 -17.29
CA ARG A 33 -8.08 6.66 -17.24
C ARG A 33 -7.43 6.73 -15.85
N GLU A 34 -6.10 6.89 -15.83
CA GLU A 34 -5.30 7.14 -14.63
C GLU A 34 -6.01 8.12 -13.70
N ARG A 35 -6.58 7.61 -12.61
CA ARG A 35 -7.16 8.44 -11.58
C ARG A 35 -6.03 9.00 -10.73
N ARG A 36 -5.64 10.23 -11.00
CA ARG A 36 -4.95 11.03 -9.99
C ARG A 36 -5.96 11.25 -8.87
N TYR A 37 -5.85 10.50 -7.80
CA TYR A 37 -6.67 10.73 -6.62
C TYR A 37 -6.43 12.16 -6.14
N PRO A 38 -7.46 13.01 -6.07
CA PRO A 38 -7.35 14.31 -5.45
C PRO A 38 -6.91 14.11 -4.01
N GLY A 39 -6.13 15.04 -3.46
CA GLY A 39 -5.66 14.95 -2.10
C GLY A 39 -6.83 14.81 -1.13
N THR A 40 -6.71 13.94 -0.12
CA THR A 40 -7.68 13.89 0.97
C THR A 40 -7.42 15.04 1.93
N VAL A 41 -8.46 15.60 2.52
CA VAL A 41 -8.42 16.60 3.59
C VAL A 41 -8.99 15.98 4.84
N THR A 42 -8.27 16.05 5.94
CA THR A 42 -8.78 15.66 7.25
C THR A 42 -9.15 16.93 8.03
N ARG A 43 -10.36 16.98 8.54
CA ARG A 43 -10.82 18.04 9.41
C ARG A 43 -11.14 17.49 10.79
N CYS A 44 -10.90 18.29 11.81
CA CYS A 44 -11.26 18.01 13.19
C CYS A 44 -12.39 18.96 13.57
N TYR A 45 -13.46 18.42 14.12
CA TYR A 45 -14.61 19.17 14.57
C TYR A 45 -14.86 18.90 16.06
N ASP A 46 -15.05 19.94 16.84
CA ASP A 46 -15.50 19.81 18.24
C ASP A 46 -16.98 19.46 18.32
N SER A 47 -17.77 19.98 17.38
CA SER A 47 -19.15 19.54 17.10
C SER A 47 -19.34 19.36 15.60
N LEU A 48 -19.98 18.27 15.19
CA LEU A 48 -20.21 18.00 13.77
C LEU A 48 -21.23 18.98 13.20
N PRO A 49 -20.97 19.53 11.99
CA PRO A 49 -22.01 20.24 11.23
C PRO A 49 -23.23 19.33 10.98
N ALA A 50 -24.42 19.91 11.01
CA ALA A 50 -25.69 19.17 10.81
C ALA A 50 -25.73 18.37 9.50
N SER A 51 -25.00 18.81 8.45
CA SER A 51 -24.89 18.13 7.17
C SER A 51 -24.21 16.75 7.23
N PHE A 52 -23.49 16.43 8.32
CA PHE A 52 -22.89 15.11 8.55
C PHE A 52 -23.74 14.21 9.47
N CYS A 53 -24.82 14.69 10.00
CA CYS A 53 -25.68 13.98 10.93
C CYS A 53 -26.86 13.28 10.23
N GLU A 54 -26.71 12.86 8.96
CA GLU A 54 -27.77 12.13 8.28
C GLU A 54 -28.02 10.78 8.97
N ALA A 55 -29.15 10.70 9.66
CA ALA A 55 -29.53 9.56 10.47
C ALA A 55 -29.56 8.24 9.68
N ASN A 56 -29.79 8.31 8.37
CA ASN A 56 -29.93 7.14 7.50
C ASN A 56 -28.61 6.38 7.30
N ASP A 57 -27.48 7.07 7.15
CA ASP A 57 -26.20 6.40 6.93
C ASP A 57 -25.71 5.66 8.17
N ILE A 58 -25.90 6.25 9.35
CA ILE A 58 -25.54 5.61 10.61
C ILE A 58 -26.45 4.41 10.88
N GLN A 59 -27.76 4.55 10.62
CA GLN A 59 -28.70 3.43 10.75
C GLN A 59 -28.36 2.30 9.78
N ARG A 60 -27.97 2.62 8.55
CA ARG A 60 -27.50 1.65 7.56
C ARG A 60 -26.23 0.92 8.02
N LEU A 61 -25.26 1.64 8.59
CA LEU A 61 -24.05 1.05 9.17
C LEU A 61 -24.41 0.09 10.31
N MET A 62 -25.28 0.52 11.24
CA MET A 62 -25.75 -0.34 12.33
C MET A 62 -26.40 -1.62 11.81
N THR A 63 -27.29 -1.51 10.83
CA THR A 63 -27.97 -2.66 10.22
C THR A 63 -26.97 -3.60 9.57
N LYS A 64 -26.02 -3.07 8.78
CA LYS A 64 -24.98 -3.92 8.16
C LYS A 64 -24.12 -4.65 9.18
N LEU A 65 -23.72 -3.98 10.27
CA LEU A 65 -22.95 -4.61 11.34
C LEU A 65 -23.74 -5.72 12.04
N ARG A 66 -25.03 -5.48 12.36
CA ARG A 66 -25.91 -6.50 12.97
C ARG A 66 -26.12 -7.73 12.08
N ASN A 67 -26.12 -7.53 10.78
CA ASN A 67 -26.37 -8.60 9.79
C ASN A 67 -25.12 -9.44 9.44
N LEU A 68 -23.95 -9.17 10.06
CA LEU A 68 -22.79 -10.02 9.87
C LEU A 68 -23.06 -11.42 10.44
N SER A 69 -22.76 -12.46 9.67
CA SER A 69 -23.12 -13.85 9.96
C SER A 69 -22.63 -14.33 11.33
N TYR A 70 -21.42 -13.90 11.71
CA TYR A 70 -20.80 -14.31 12.99
C TYR A 70 -21.37 -13.57 14.21
N MET A 71 -22.17 -12.52 14.04
CA MET A 71 -22.77 -11.78 15.16
C MET A 71 -23.77 -12.63 15.97
N SER A 72 -24.33 -13.64 15.35
CA SER A 72 -25.25 -14.60 15.99
C SER A 72 -24.54 -15.80 16.62
N VAL A 73 -23.25 -16.00 16.34
CA VAL A 73 -22.46 -17.13 16.85
C VAL A 73 -21.91 -16.79 18.23
N ARG A 74 -22.30 -17.56 19.25
CA ARG A 74 -21.74 -17.48 20.61
C ARG A 74 -20.63 -18.52 20.79
N ASP A 75 -19.68 -18.22 21.67
CA ASP A 75 -18.64 -19.17 22.15
C ASP A 75 -17.67 -19.67 21.08
N ARG A 76 -17.24 -18.78 20.21
CA ARG A 76 -16.25 -19.06 19.18
C ARG A 76 -14.84 -19.07 19.75
N ASN A 77 -14.10 -20.18 19.61
CA ASN A 77 -12.68 -20.24 19.98
C ASN A 77 -11.80 -19.66 18.86
N LEU A 78 -11.62 -18.34 18.87
CA LEU A 78 -10.84 -17.65 17.85
C LEU A 78 -9.38 -18.13 17.78
N GLU A 79 -8.79 -18.55 18.88
CA GLU A 79 -7.41 -19.02 18.90
C GLU A 79 -7.20 -20.25 18.03
N ALA A 80 -8.16 -21.17 18.03
CA ALA A 80 -8.13 -22.37 17.21
C ALA A 80 -8.34 -22.10 15.71
N GLU A 81 -8.83 -20.91 15.35
CA GLU A 81 -9.10 -20.54 13.97
C GLU A 81 -7.93 -19.88 13.25
N TYR A 82 -6.76 -19.84 13.87
CA TYR A 82 -5.53 -19.31 13.25
C TYR A 82 -4.50 -20.40 13.01
N ARG A 83 -3.94 -20.44 11.79
CA ARG A 83 -2.71 -21.15 11.50
C ARG A 83 -1.52 -20.22 11.78
N ARG A 84 -0.67 -20.60 12.75
CA ARG A 84 0.52 -19.85 13.14
C ARG A 84 1.76 -20.40 12.45
N PHE A 85 2.60 -19.51 11.91
CA PHE A 85 3.91 -19.87 11.36
C PHE A 85 4.88 -18.70 11.46
N ASN A 86 6.17 -19.00 11.40
CA ASN A 86 7.22 -17.99 11.52
C ASN A 86 7.87 -17.71 10.18
N ILE A 87 8.08 -16.43 9.87
CA ILE A 87 8.91 -15.98 8.75
C ILE A 87 10.18 -15.29 9.26
N PRO A 88 11.35 -15.45 8.60
CA PRO A 88 12.58 -14.78 9.00
C PRO A 88 12.47 -13.27 8.78
N LYS A 89 12.98 -12.48 9.74
CA LYS A 89 13.16 -11.03 9.60
C LYS A 89 14.51 -10.73 8.95
N ARG A 90 14.61 -9.69 8.14
CA ARG A 90 15.90 -9.23 7.58
C ARG A 90 16.93 -8.82 8.62
N SER A 91 16.47 -8.27 9.75
CA SER A 91 17.32 -7.87 10.87
C SER A 91 17.72 -9.02 11.80
N GLY A 92 17.45 -10.27 11.39
CA GLY A 92 17.56 -11.44 12.28
C GLY A 92 16.30 -11.66 13.11
N GLY A 93 16.15 -12.89 13.61
CA GLY A 93 14.97 -13.32 14.37
C GLY A 93 13.79 -13.72 13.47
N LYS A 94 12.65 -14.02 14.10
CA LYS A 94 11.43 -14.52 13.46
C LYS A 94 10.28 -13.54 13.65
N ARG A 95 9.35 -13.56 12.70
CA ARG A 95 8.06 -12.86 12.78
C ARG A 95 6.99 -13.93 12.77
N GLU A 96 6.16 -13.97 13.79
CA GLU A 96 4.99 -14.83 13.81
C GLU A 96 3.90 -14.22 12.90
N ILE A 97 3.32 -15.07 12.07
CA ILE A 97 2.17 -14.76 11.23
C ILE A 97 1.01 -15.63 11.70
N CYS A 98 -0.10 -14.99 12.00
CA CYS A 98 -1.36 -15.62 12.37
C CYS A 98 -2.32 -15.52 11.17
N ALA A 99 -2.27 -16.51 10.29
CA ALA A 99 -3.16 -16.56 9.14
C ALA A 99 -4.52 -17.14 9.57
N PRO A 100 -5.63 -16.40 9.41
CA PRO A 100 -6.95 -16.92 9.75
C PRO A 100 -7.32 -18.11 8.83
N MET A 101 -8.02 -19.11 9.37
CA MET A 101 -8.63 -20.17 8.59
C MET A 101 -9.79 -19.62 7.76
N GLN A 102 -10.28 -20.38 6.79
CA GLN A 102 -11.18 -19.88 5.75
C GLN A 102 -12.41 -19.17 6.34
N GLN A 103 -13.10 -19.76 7.31
CA GLN A 103 -14.30 -19.14 7.89
C GLN A 103 -14.00 -17.81 8.56
N LEU A 104 -12.98 -17.74 9.40
CA LEU A 104 -12.56 -16.49 10.05
C LEU A 104 -12.04 -15.46 9.03
N TYR A 105 -11.36 -15.92 7.98
CA TYR A 105 -10.91 -15.06 6.88
C TYR A 105 -12.10 -14.41 6.18
N ASP A 106 -13.13 -15.17 5.82
CA ASP A 106 -14.33 -14.68 5.14
C ASP A 106 -15.11 -13.70 6.03
N ASP A 107 -15.29 -14.02 7.31
CA ASP A 107 -15.93 -13.13 8.28
C ASP A 107 -15.17 -11.80 8.43
N GLN A 108 -13.82 -11.85 8.46
CA GLN A 108 -12.99 -10.63 8.52
C GLN A 108 -13.06 -9.82 7.22
N ILE A 109 -13.21 -10.48 6.07
CA ILE A 109 -13.44 -9.81 4.78
C ILE A 109 -14.81 -9.11 4.78
N ASP A 110 -15.85 -9.77 5.26
CA ASP A 110 -17.19 -9.21 5.33
C ASP A 110 -17.24 -7.98 6.24
N LEU A 111 -16.65 -8.09 7.43
CA LEU A 111 -16.50 -6.93 8.32
C LEU A 111 -15.71 -5.80 7.66
N ARG A 112 -14.58 -6.11 7.03
CA ARG A 112 -13.77 -5.12 6.31
C ARG A 112 -14.59 -4.41 5.23
N ASN A 113 -15.38 -5.15 4.46
CA ASN A 113 -16.23 -4.59 3.42
C ASN A 113 -17.28 -3.64 4.01
N VAL A 114 -17.95 -4.04 5.10
CA VAL A 114 -18.91 -3.16 5.81
C VAL A 114 -18.23 -1.88 6.30
N LEU A 115 -17.05 -1.97 6.91
CA LEU A 115 -16.32 -0.80 7.39
C LEU A 115 -15.81 0.07 6.24
N CYS A 116 -15.34 -0.52 5.13
CA CYS A 116 -14.89 0.21 3.95
C CYS A 116 -16.03 0.91 3.20
N ASP A 117 -17.21 0.32 3.12
CA ASP A 117 -18.39 0.95 2.51
C ASP A 117 -18.77 2.25 3.23
N CYS A 118 -18.47 2.34 4.51
CA CYS A 118 -18.80 3.50 5.33
C CYS A 118 -17.70 4.56 5.37
N THR A 119 -16.44 4.15 5.20
CA THR A 119 -15.28 5.05 5.27
C THR A 119 -14.70 5.33 3.91
N SER A 120 -15.05 4.54 2.88
CA SER A 120 -14.55 4.56 1.50
C SER A 120 -13.11 5.03 1.44
N PRO A 121 -12.13 4.32 1.07
CA PRO A 121 -10.68 4.34 1.35
C PRO A 121 -10.11 5.69 1.85
N LEU A 122 -10.85 6.38 2.71
CA LEU A 122 -10.52 7.70 3.21
C LEU A 122 -9.66 7.58 4.45
N TYR A 123 -8.38 7.45 4.20
CA TYR A 123 -7.38 7.55 5.27
C TYR A 123 -6.68 8.89 5.19
N HIS A 124 -6.01 9.28 6.27
CA HIS A 124 -5.28 10.54 6.30
C HIS A 124 -4.28 10.65 5.13
N THR A 125 -4.08 11.87 4.61
CA THR A 125 -3.17 12.11 3.46
C THR A 125 -1.74 11.69 3.71
N ALA A 126 -1.31 11.66 4.96
CA ALA A 126 0.04 11.23 5.35
C ALA A 126 0.19 9.71 5.45
N SER A 127 -0.91 8.92 5.39
CA SER A 127 -0.87 7.46 5.42
C SER A 127 -0.74 6.91 4.00
N PHE A 128 0.26 6.04 3.76
CA PHE A 128 0.57 5.51 2.42
C PHE A 128 0.48 3.99 2.33
N ALA A 129 0.68 3.25 3.42
CA ALA A 129 0.53 1.81 3.41
C ALA A 129 -0.94 1.39 3.32
N TYR A 130 -1.21 0.25 2.70
CA TYR A 130 -2.53 -0.38 2.63
C TYR A 130 -3.63 0.48 2.01
N ASN A 131 -3.25 1.48 1.24
CA ASN A 131 -4.14 2.40 0.55
C ASN A 131 -4.12 2.12 -0.95
N LYS A 132 -5.28 1.83 -1.53
CA LYS A 132 -5.41 1.68 -2.98
C LYS A 132 -4.95 2.97 -3.68
N GLY A 133 -4.11 2.81 -4.72
CA GLY A 133 -3.56 3.94 -5.47
C GLY A 133 -2.42 4.69 -4.79
N ARG A 134 -1.94 4.26 -3.60
CA ARG A 134 -0.77 4.80 -2.92
C ARG A 134 0.34 3.75 -2.84
N SER A 135 1.58 4.20 -2.92
CA SER A 135 2.76 3.34 -2.91
C SER A 135 3.91 3.98 -2.14
N ILE A 136 4.96 3.19 -1.93
CA ILE A 136 6.25 3.67 -1.40
C ILE A 136 6.77 4.86 -2.22
N LEU A 137 6.65 4.81 -3.54
CA LEU A 137 7.08 5.90 -4.42
C LEU A 137 6.33 7.20 -4.12
N HIS A 138 5.00 7.15 -4.01
CA HIS A 138 4.18 8.31 -3.65
C HIS A 138 4.54 8.89 -2.28
N CYS A 139 4.87 8.03 -1.31
CA CYS A 139 5.36 8.44 0.00
C CYS A 139 6.65 9.28 -0.13
N VAL A 140 7.64 8.77 -0.87
CA VAL A 140 8.93 9.46 -1.08
C VAL A 140 8.78 10.70 -1.94
N GLN A 141 7.90 10.70 -2.94
CA GLN A 141 7.59 11.87 -3.76
C GLN A 141 7.07 13.06 -2.93
N ARG A 142 6.40 12.81 -1.82
CA ARG A 142 5.95 13.88 -0.91
C ARG A 142 7.12 14.62 -0.28
N HIS A 143 8.16 13.90 0.13
CA HIS A 143 9.41 14.47 0.63
C HIS A 143 10.22 15.15 -0.48
N GLN A 144 10.21 14.56 -1.69
CA GLN A 144 10.83 15.13 -2.89
C GLN A 144 10.21 16.48 -3.28
N ALA A 145 8.87 16.57 -3.27
CA ALA A 145 8.16 17.82 -3.60
C ALA A 145 8.52 18.97 -2.67
N ASN A 146 8.81 18.68 -1.40
CA ASN A 146 9.31 19.67 -0.43
C ASN A 146 10.80 20.01 -0.63
N LYS A 147 11.52 19.34 -1.55
CA LYS A 147 12.97 19.43 -1.68
C LYS A 147 13.71 19.18 -0.37
N SER A 148 13.21 18.21 0.40
CA SER A 148 13.76 17.85 1.71
C SER A 148 15.18 17.33 1.60
N ARG A 149 16.05 17.75 2.52
CA ARG A 149 17.46 17.35 2.59
C ARG A 149 17.81 16.55 3.82
N TRP A 150 17.03 16.64 4.89
CA TRP A 150 17.25 15.96 6.15
C TRP A 150 16.05 15.08 6.48
N PHE A 151 16.32 13.88 6.94
CA PHE A 151 15.33 12.82 7.10
C PHE A 151 15.48 12.15 8.47
N LEU A 152 14.37 12.02 9.18
CA LEU A 152 14.25 11.23 10.39
C LEU A 152 13.28 10.08 10.11
N LYS A 153 13.74 8.85 10.31
CA LYS A 153 12.93 7.64 10.26
C LYS A 153 12.74 7.09 11.65
N LEU A 154 11.51 6.72 11.98
CA LEU A 154 11.09 6.13 13.25
C LEU A 154 10.25 4.87 12.96
N ASP A 155 10.27 3.92 13.88
CA ASP A 155 9.54 2.66 13.79
C ASP A 155 8.86 2.42 15.14
N PHE A 156 7.60 1.99 15.13
CA PHE A 156 6.91 1.61 16.36
C PHE A 156 7.28 0.19 16.78
N SER A 157 7.37 -0.02 18.09
CA SER A 157 7.52 -1.36 18.65
C SER A 157 6.20 -2.08 18.59
N ASP A 158 6.22 -3.31 18.07
CA ASP A 158 5.08 -4.22 18.06
C ASP A 158 3.73 -3.55 17.72
N PHE A 159 3.71 -2.82 16.60
CA PHE A 159 2.61 -1.95 16.22
C PHE A 159 1.25 -2.66 16.22
N PHE A 160 1.17 -3.85 15.63
CA PHE A 160 -0.07 -4.62 15.60
C PHE A 160 -0.40 -5.26 16.95
N GLY A 161 0.56 -5.93 17.59
CA GLY A 161 0.35 -6.60 18.86
C GLY A 161 -0.01 -5.66 20.01
N SER A 162 0.52 -4.42 19.99
CA SER A 162 0.15 -3.38 20.98
C SER A 162 -1.22 -2.76 20.75
N THR A 163 -1.85 -2.99 19.59
CA THR A 163 -3.14 -2.39 19.22
C THR A 163 -4.29 -3.22 19.81
N ASN A 164 -4.68 -2.92 21.03
CA ASN A 164 -5.74 -3.63 21.73
C ASN A 164 -7.16 -3.09 21.39
N LYS A 165 -8.17 -3.89 21.69
CA LYS A 165 -9.59 -3.59 21.37
C LYS A 165 -10.05 -2.29 22.02
N ALA A 166 -9.70 -2.05 23.30
CA ALA A 166 -10.10 -0.84 24.02
C ALA A 166 -9.53 0.42 23.35
N PHE A 167 -8.29 0.37 22.88
CA PHE A 167 -7.67 1.46 22.13
C PHE A 167 -8.36 1.67 20.78
N VAL A 168 -8.62 0.60 20.02
CA VAL A 168 -9.33 0.68 18.73
C VAL A 168 -10.70 1.34 18.91
N MET A 169 -11.49 0.91 19.89
CA MET A 169 -12.80 1.50 20.18
C MET A 169 -12.70 2.99 20.50
N ARG A 170 -11.74 3.41 21.35
CA ARG A 170 -11.53 4.84 21.67
C ARG A 170 -11.19 5.66 20.43
N GLN A 171 -10.32 5.15 19.56
CA GLN A 171 -9.93 5.88 18.35
C GLN A 171 -11.07 5.95 17.33
N LEU A 172 -11.81 4.87 17.12
CA LEU A 172 -12.99 4.87 16.25
C LEU A 172 -14.07 5.84 16.73
N ALA A 173 -14.27 5.97 18.06
CA ALA A 173 -15.19 6.97 18.62
C ALA A 173 -14.79 8.41 18.30
N CYS A 174 -13.58 8.66 17.81
CA CYS A 174 -13.13 9.97 17.32
C CYS A 174 -13.17 10.09 15.78
N VAL A 175 -13.52 9.04 15.03
CA VAL A 175 -13.49 9.02 13.57
C VAL A 175 -14.90 8.83 13.02
N TYR A 176 -15.34 9.75 12.14
CA TYR A 176 -16.61 9.61 11.42
C TYR A 176 -16.54 8.43 10.42
N PRO A 177 -17.58 7.60 10.28
CA PRO A 177 -18.93 7.70 10.89
C PRO A 177 -19.04 7.00 12.26
N PHE A 178 -17.99 6.34 12.75
CA PHE A 178 -18.04 5.57 14.01
C PHE A 178 -18.27 6.45 15.23
N SER A 179 -17.81 7.69 15.20
CA SER A 179 -18.09 8.68 16.27
C SER A 179 -19.60 8.90 16.46
N GLU A 180 -20.36 8.95 15.38
CA GLU A 180 -21.83 9.10 15.44
C GLU A 180 -22.52 7.79 15.78
N LEU A 181 -22.00 6.66 15.28
CA LEU A 181 -22.46 5.33 15.68
C LEU A 181 -22.38 5.14 17.20
N CYS A 182 -21.23 5.49 17.80
CA CYS A 182 -21.03 5.35 19.25
C CYS A 182 -21.94 6.25 20.12
N LYS A 183 -22.58 7.25 19.55
CA LYS A 183 -23.59 8.08 20.24
C LYS A 183 -25.00 7.47 20.21
N ARG A 184 -25.23 6.44 19.39
CA ARG A 184 -26.55 5.78 19.30
C ARG A 184 -26.69 4.74 20.40
N PRO A 185 -27.93 4.50 20.88
CA PRO A 185 -28.23 3.34 21.70
C PRO A 185 -27.67 2.07 21.02
N ASP A 186 -27.09 1.16 21.78
CA ASP A 186 -26.48 -0.09 21.32
C ASP A 186 -25.31 0.06 20.33
N GLY A 187 -24.98 1.28 19.85
CA GLY A 187 -23.95 1.48 18.84
C GLY A 187 -22.56 1.02 19.26
N ILE A 188 -22.19 1.30 20.53
CA ILE A 188 -20.92 0.85 21.10
C ILE A 188 -20.90 -0.68 21.21
N GLU A 189 -22.00 -1.29 21.66
CA GLU A 189 -22.09 -2.74 21.82
C GLU A 189 -21.99 -3.46 20.47
N ILE A 190 -22.73 -3.00 19.46
CA ILE A 190 -22.73 -3.56 18.11
C ILE A 190 -21.33 -3.47 17.51
N LEU A 191 -20.69 -2.30 17.59
CA LEU A 191 -19.35 -2.11 17.06
C LEU A 191 -18.33 -2.97 17.82
N SER A 192 -18.42 -3.04 19.13
CA SER A 192 -17.57 -3.86 19.98
C SER A 192 -17.68 -5.34 19.66
N LYS A 193 -18.91 -5.88 19.49
CA LYS A 193 -19.16 -7.26 19.08
C LYS A 193 -18.63 -7.52 17.67
N ALA A 194 -18.89 -6.64 16.72
CA ALA A 194 -18.41 -6.79 15.35
C ALA A 194 -16.87 -6.84 15.26
N LEU A 195 -16.17 -6.11 16.12
CA LEU A 195 -14.71 -6.10 16.15
C LEU A 195 -14.07 -7.28 16.90
N GLU A 196 -14.86 -8.14 17.56
CA GLU A 196 -14.34 -9.27 18.36
C GLU A 196 -13.39 -10.15 17.56
N ILE A 197 -13.76 -10.49 16.34
CA ILE A 197 -12.98 -11.37 15.44
C ILE A 197 -11.67 -10.77 14.92
N CYS A 198 -11.39 -9.51 15.24
CA CYS A 198 -10.18 -8.82 14.78
C CYS A 198 -8.98 -9.03 15.72
N PHE A 199 -9.22 -9.50 16.94
CA PHE A 199 -8.20 -9.53 17.98
C PHE A 199 -7.79 -10.96 18.34
N LEU A 200 -6.52 -11.11 18.67
CA LEU A 200 -5.94 -12.33 19.21
C LEU A 200 -4.93 -11.93 20.30
N ASN A 201 -5.06 -12.53 21.50
CA ASN A 201 -4.21 -12.19 22.66
C ASN A 201 -4.15 -10.67 22.94
N ASP A 202 -5.32 -10.03 22.94
CA ASP A 202 -5.51 -8.58 23.16
C ASP A 202 -4.76 -7.67 22.19
N GLY A 203 -4.36 -8.18 21.01
CA GLY A 203 -3.71 -7.39 19.95
C GLY A 203 -4.29 -7.70 18.56
N LEU A 204 -3.95 -6.89 17.57
CA LEU A 204 -4.24 -7.19 16.17
C LEU A 204 -3.22 -8.20 15.65
N PRO A 205 -3.65 -9.38 15.17
CA PRO A 205 -2.72 -10.37 14.63
C PRO A 205 -2.13 -9.93 13.28
N GLN A 206 -0.86 -10.28 13.05
CA GLN A 206 -0.19 -10.06 11.76
C GLN A 206 -0.56 -11.20 10.78
N GLY A 207 -1.03 -10.85 9.61
CA GLY A 207 -1.42 -11.82 8.56
C GLY A 207 -2.92 -11.90 8.30
N THR A 208 -3.70 -11.03 8.90
CA THR A 208 -5.16 -10.94 8.71
C THR A 208 -5.53 -9.89 7.65
N PRO A 209 -6.66 -10.05 6.95
CA PRO A 209 -7.09 -9.11 5.92
C PRO A 209 -7.62 -7.78 6.48
N ILE A 210 -7.96 -7.71 7.77
CA ILE A 210 -8.59 -6.54 8.39
C ILE A 210 -7.63 -5.66 9.18
N SER A 211 -6.60 -6.23 9.83
CA SER A 211 -5.66 -5.49 10.69
C SER A 211 -5.01 -4.28 10.00
N PRO A 212 -4.58 -4.37 8.72
CA PRO A 212 -4.01 -3.22 8.01
C PRO A 212 -4.99 -2.05 7.86
N MET A 213 -6.25 -2.32 7.57
CA MET A 213 -7.29 -1.32 7.41
C MET A 213 -7.61 -0.64 8.75
N LEU A 214 -7.82 -1.43 9.80
CA LEU A 214 -8.09 -0.89 11.14
C LEU A 214 -6.98 0.03 11.62
N THR A 215 -5.70 -0.37 11.44
CA THR A 215 -4.57 0.48 11.83
C THR A 215 -4.56 1.82 11.09
N ASN A 216 -4.98 1.88 9.84
CA ASN A 216 -5.09 3.15 9.14
C ASN A 216 -6.23 4.03 9.66
N LEU A 217 -7.38 3.45 10.02
CA LEU A 217 -8.50 4.20 10.58
C LEU A 217 -8.18 4.79 11.95
N ILE A 218 -7.65 3.98 12.86
CA ILE A 218 -7.38 4.43 14.24
C ILE A 218 -6.22 5.43 14.33
N MET A 219 -5.36 5.47 13.31
CA MET A 219 -4.27 6.43 13.23
C MET A 219 -4.66 7.78 12.62
N ILE A 220 -5.89 7.96 12.12
CA ILE A 220 -6.34 9.23 11.52
C ILE A 220 -6.16 10.41 12.48
N PRO A 221 -6.59 10.35 13.77
CA PRO A 221 -6.40 11.46 14.70
C PRO A 221 -4.92 11.80 14.92
N PHE A 222 -4.08 10.79 15.12
CA PHE A 222 -2.65 10.98 15.32
C PHE A 222 -1.97 11.56 14.08
N ASP A 223 -2.24 10.99 12.89
CA ASP A 223 -1.67 11.48 11.64
C ASP A 223 -2.08 12.94 11.38
N HIS A 224 -3.31 13.32 11.75
CA HIS A 224 -3.80 14.69 11.60
C HIS A 224 -3.03 15.67 12.50
N GLU A 225 -2.96 15.38 13.80
CA GLU A 225 -2.28 16.27 14.74
C GLU A 225 -0.77 16.37 14.45
N MET A 226 -0.11 15.23 14.17
CA MET A 226 1.31 15.24 13.78
C MET A 226 1.55 16.04 12.50
N ASN A 227 0.72 15.82 11.47
CA ASN A 227 0.86 16.55 10.23
C ASN A 227 0.61 18.06 10.43
N LYS A 228 -0.41 18.44 11.22
CA LYS A 228 -0.74 19.83 11.54
C LYS A 228 0.40 20.55 12.27
N ILE A 229 0.96 19.93 13.31
CA ILE A 229 2.06 20.51 14.08
C ILE A 229 3.32 20.64 13.21
N LEU A 230 3.72 19.55 12.58
CA LEU A 230 4.97 19.50 11.80
C LEU A 230 4.93 20.40 10.54
N HIS A 231 3.79 20.44 9.86
CA HIS A 231 3.62 21.25 8.65
C HIS A 231 3.76 22.75 8.93
N ARG A 232 3.30 23.24 10.09
CA ARG A 232 3.46 24.66 10.50
C ARG A 232 4.92 25.10 10.57
N HIS A 233 5.83 24.13 10.83
CA HIS A 233 7.27 24.37 10.92
C HIS A 233 8.02 23.93 9.63
N GLY A 234 7.32 23.72 8.52
CA GLY A 234 7.91 23.35 7.23
C GLY A 234 8.39 21.91 7.11
N PHE A 235 8.04 21.05 8.07
CA PHE A 235 8.33 19.61 7.98
C PHE A 235 7.32 18.90 7.09
N VAL A 236 7.77 17.80 6.50
CA VAL A 236 6.91 16.81 5.86
C VAL A 236 6.82 15.59 6.74
N TYR A 237 5.60 15.19 7.06
CA TYR A 237 5.27 13.98 7.81
C TYR A 237 4.61 12.97 6.88
N THR A 238 5.07 11.72 6.93
CA THR A 238 4.42 10.58 6.28
C THR A 238 4.49 9.35 7.15
N ARG A 239 3.48 8.47 7.03
CA ARG A 239 3.43 7.16 7.68
C ARG A 239 3.21 6.05 6.67
N TYR A 240 4.01 5.01 6.75
CA TYR A 240 3.85 3.76 5.99
C TYR A 240 3.76 2.59 6.97
N ALA A 241 2.52 2.18 7.33
CA ALA A 241 2.22 1.25 8.42
C ALA A 241 2.77 1.75 9.77
N ASP A 242 3.77 1.07 10.31
CA ASP A 242 4.51 1.39 11.54
C ASP A 242 5.71 2.32 11.32
N ASP A 243 6.16 2.47 10.06
CA ASP A 243 7.27 3.37 9.70
C ASP A 243 6.80 4.83 9.59
N ILE A 244 7.31 5.71 10.45
CA ILE A 244 7.12 7.17 10.36
C ILE A 244 8.34 7.79 9.71
N GLN A 245 8.11 8.68 8.75
CA GLN A 245 9.16 9.49 8.13
C GLN A 245 8.85 10.96 8.25
N ILE A 246 9.85 11.71 8.71
CA ILE A 246 9.78 13.16 8.86
C ILE A 246 10.97 13.75 8.14
N SER A 247 10.74 14.81 7.37
CA SER A 247 11.83 15.45 6.65
C SER A 247 11.69 16.97 6.64
N HIS A 248 12.82 17.64 6.45
CA HIS A 248 12.88 19.08 6.37
C HIS A 248 14.00 19.53 5.39
N LYS A 249 13.90 20.75 4.87
CA LYS A 249 14.93 21.33 3.99
C LYS A 249 16.24 21.57 4.72
N ASN A 250 16.16 22.07 5.94
CA ASN A 250 17.29 22.41 6.81
C ASN A 250 17.53 21.31 7.84
N LYS A 251 18.76 21.24 8.38
CA LYS A 251 19.10 20.37 9.49
C LYS A 251 18.26 20.73 10.71
N PHE A 252 17.80 19.73 11.43
CA PHE A 252 17.00 19.86 12.65
C PHE A 252 17.49 18.90 13.73
N ASN A 253 17.05 19.13 14.95
CA ASN A 253 17.35 18.25 16.07
C ASN A 253 16.37 17.05 16.09
N PRO A 254 16.84 15.82 15.81
CA PRO A 254 15.97 14.64 15.80
C PRO A 254 15.38 14.32 17.18
N GLY A 255 16.09 14.68 18.27
CA GLY A 255 15.63 14.47 19.63
C GLY A 255 14.38 15.26 19.97
N GLU A 256 14.30 16.52 19.53
CA GLU A 256 13.10 17.37 19.72
C GLU A 256 11.88 16.80 18.99
N VAL A 257 12.07 16.35 17.75
CA VAL A 257 10.98 15.72 16.97
C VAL A 257 10.55 14.39 17.58
N CYS A 258 11.48 13.56 18.06
CA CYS A 258 11.14 12.33 18.77
C CYS A 258 10.36 12.61 20.06
N ASN A 259 10.75 13.65 20.82
CA ASN A 259 10.05 14.04 22.04
C ASN A 259 8.64 14.55 21.75
N LEU A 260 8.47 15.34 20.68
CA LEU A 260 7.15 15.79 20.22
C LEU A 260 6.23 14.59 19.94
N ILE A 261 6.72 13.59 19.21
CA ILE A 261 5.95 12.36 18.94
C ILE A 261 5.59 11.63 20.24
N LYS A 262 6.54 11.46 21.16
CA LYS A 262 6.29 10.82 22.45
C LYS A 262 5.24 11.56 23.28
N ILE A 263 5.28 12.90 23.27
CA ILE A 263 4.28 13.73 23.95
C ILE A 263 2.90 13.47 23.32
N GLN A 264 2.80 13.50 22.01
CA GLN A 264 1.54 13.28 21.30
C GLN A 264 0.98 11.87 21.55
N LEU A 265 1.83 10.83 21.53
CA LEU A 265 1.41 9.47 21.87
C LEU A 265 0.83 9.37 23.28
N ARG A 266 1.45 10.04 24.28
CA ARG A 266 0.94 10.08 25.66
C ARG A 266 -0.38 10.84 25.74
N GLN A 267 -0.48 12.02 25.16
CA GLN A 267 -1.69 12.86 25.18
C GLN A 267 -2.91 12.14 24.58
N MET A 268 -2.67 11.31 23.56
CA MET A 268 -3.71 10.51 22.90
C MET A 268 -3.87 9.11 23.51
N HIS A 269 -3.19 8.83 24.63
CA HIS A 269 -3.21 7.51 25.29
C HIS A 269 -2.96 6.34 24.35
N MET A 270 -2.00 6.51 23.42
CA MET A 270 -1.66 5.49 22.44
C MET A 270 -0.70 4.43 23.03
N PRO A 271 -0.87 3.15 22.74
CA PRO A 271 -0.07 2.07 23.31
C PRO A 271 1.31 1.92 22.66
N TYR A 272 1.67 2.80 21.74
CA TYR A 272 2.87 2.66 20.92
C TYR A 272 4.12 3.25 21.57
N GLN A 273 5.24 2.59 21.29
CA GLN A 273 6.57 3.05 21.70
C GLN A 273 7.49 3.13 20.48
N ILE A 274 8.37 4.14 20.47
CA ILE A 274 9.37 4.29 19.40
C ILE A 274 10.55 3.36 19.68
N LYS A 275 10.95 2.57 18.68
CA LYS A 275 12.18 1.77 18.71
C LYS A 275 13.40 2.66 18.53
N ALA A 276 14.15 2.89 19.61
CA ALA A 276 15.36 3.71 19.58
C ALA A 276 16.42 3.14 18.62
N GLU A 277 16.61 1.82 18.65
CA GLU A 277 17.60 1.11 17.83
C GLU A 277 17.33 1.17 16.32
N LYS A 278 16.08 1.43 15.92
CA LYS A 278 15.68 1.61 14.53
C LYS A 278 15.54 3.05 14.10
N THR A 279 15.65 4.00 15.04
CA THR A 279 15.63 5.42 14.72
C THR A 279 16.86 5.78 13.90
N ARG A 280 16.64 6.42 12.74
CA ARG A 280 17.71 6.84 11.83
C ARG A 280 17.53 8.30 11.45
N PHE A 281 18.62 9.05 11.49
CA PHE A 281 18.67 10.44 11.05
C PHE A 281 19.81 10.61 10.04
N GLY A 282 19.56 11.30 8.94
CA GLY A 282 20.56 11.51 7.90
C GLY A 282 20.14 12.54 6.86
N SER A 283 21.10 12.89 6.00
CA SER A 283 20.88 13.85 4.90
C SER A 283 20.80 13.18 3.53
N SER A 284 20.37 13.95 2.52
CA SER A 284 20.35 13.52 1.11
C SER A 284 21.73 13.30 0.51
N SER A 285 22.79 13.79 1.19
CA SER A 285 24.19 13.51 0.80
C SER A 285 24.69 12.15 1.32
N GLY A 286 23.95 11.52 2.23
CA GLY A 286 24.26 10.23 2.83
C GLY A 286 23.24 9.14 2.49
N ARG A 287 23.26 8.07 3.27
CA ARG A 287 22.28 6.98 3.15
C ARG A 287 20.96 7.36 3.83
N ASN A 288 20.04 7.94 3.07
CA ASN A 288 18.71 8.34 3.54
C ASN A 288 17.63 7.38 3.01
N TRP A 289 17.74 6.10 3.31
CA TRP A 289 16.80 5.10 2.84
C TRP A 289 15.39 5.32 3.38
N ASN A 290 14.49 5.70 2.48
CA ASN A 290 13.06 5.87 2.76
C ASN A 290 12.32 4.68 2.14
N LEU A 291 11.99 3.68 2.97
CA LEU A 291 11.26 2.48 2.53
C LEU A 291 11.95 1.73 1.36
N GLY A 292 13.28 1.71 1.34
CA GLY A 292 14.05 1.10 0.25
C GLY A 292 14.37 2.03 -0.92
N LEU A 293 13.89 3.27 -0.92
CA LEU A 293 14.22 4.30 -1.89
C LEU A 293 15.09 5.38 -1.27
N MET A 294 15.87 6.07 -2.10
CA MET A 294 16.71 7.20 -1.70
C MET A 294 16.30 8.48 -2.44
N LEU A 295 16.38 9.61 -1.74
CA LEU A 295 16.47 10.92 -2.38
C LEU A 295 17.93 11.33 -2.43
N ASN A 296 18.50 11.49 -3.65
CA ASN A 296 19.89 11.90 -3.81
C ASN A 296 20.05 13.43 -3.66
N GLY A 297 21.30 13.90 -3.68
CA GLY A 297 21.62 15.33 -3.56
C GLY A 297 20.96 16.22 -4.64
N ASN A 298 20.63 15.66 -5.80
CA ASN A 298 19.92 16.32 -6.90
C ASN A 298 18.38 16.20 -6.77
N ASN A 299 17.89 15.82 -5.62
CA ASN A 299 16.46 15.61 -5.36
C ASN A 299 15.78 14.59 -6.29
N LYS A 300 16.52 13.57 -6.79
CA LYS A 300 15.99 12.48 -7.59
C LYS A 300 15.79 11.24 -6.72
N ILE A 301 14.67 10.55 -6.92
CA ILE A 301 14.38 9.26 -6.28
C ILE A 301 15.18 8.17 -7.01
N THR A 302 15.86 7.31 -6.27
CA THR A 302 16.70 6.24 -6.82
C THR A 302 16.72 5.02 -5.90
N LEU A 303 16.94 3.84 -6.50
CA LEU A 303 17.21 2.58 -5.81
C LEU A 303 18.68 2.44 -5.38
N GLY A 304 19.52 3.38 -5.79
CA GLY A 304 20.92 3.46 -5.41
C GLY A 304 21.86 2.59 -6.25
N HIS A 305 23.15 2.96 -6.17
CA HIS A 305 24.19 2.40 -7.05
C HIS A 305 24.37 0.87 -6.88
N LYS A 306 24.26 0.35 -5.65
CA LYS A 306 24.38 -1.11 -5.41
C LYS A 306 23.33 -1.88 -6.18
N PHE A 307 22.07 -1.42 -6.13
CA PHE A 307 20.97 -2.04 -6.86
C PHE A 307 21.19 -1.96 -8.38
N HIS A 308 21.59 -0.81 -8.91
CA HIS A 308 21.88 -0.65 -10.33
C HIS A 308 22.97 -1.63 -10.79
N LYS A 309 24.06 -1.77 -10.02
CA LYS A 309 25.15 -2.71 -10.32
C LYS A 309 24.67 -4.16 -10.35
N GLN A 310 23.87 -4.56 -9.37
CA GLN A 310 23.29 -5.90 -9.30
C GLN A 310 22.35 -6.18 -10.47
N MET A 311 21.47 -5.22 -10.81
CA MET A 311 20.55 -5.38 -11.94
C MET A 311 21.29 -5.47 -13.28
N LYS A 312 22.31 -4.63 -13.50
CA LYS A 312 23.18 -4.74 -14.69
C LYS A 312 23.79 -6.13 -14.82
N ALA A 313 24.38 -6.63 -13.74
CA ALA A 313 25.01 -7.96 -13.73
C ALA A 313 23.99 -9.07 -14.03
N ARG A 314 22.80 -9.04 -13.40
CA ARG A 314 21.78 -10.07 -13.60
C ARG A 314 21.18 -10.06 -15.01
N ILE A 315 20.89 -8.87 -15.57
CA ILE A 315 20.40 -8.76 -16.94
C ILE A 315 21.45 -9.25 -17.93
N PHE A 316 22.72 -8.92 -17.70
CA PHE A 316 23.83 -9.39 -18.55
C PHE A 316 24.01 -10.90 -18.46
N SER A 317 24.05 -11.49 -17.25
CA SER A 317 24.13 -12.94 -17.05
C SER A 317 22.98 -13.66 -17.75
N PHE A 318 21.73 -13.19 -17.58
CA PHE A 318 20.57 -13.76 -18.26
C PHE A 318 20.75 -13.82 -19.79
N LEU A 319 21.20 -12.74 -20.42
CA LEU A 319 21.38 -12.71 -21.87
C LEU A 319 22.56 -13.57 -22.35
N MET A 320 23.66 -13.60 -21.59
CA MET A 320 24.82 -14.45 -21.93
C MET A 320 24.51 -15.93 -21.77
N ASP A 321 23.79 -16.31 -20.70
CA ASP A 321 23.39 -17.71 -20.50
C ASP A 321 22.40 -18.17 -21.60
N GLU A 322 21.47 -17.29 -22.01
CA GLU A 322 20.62 -17.57 -23.18
C GLU A 322 21.41 -17.74 -24.47
N LYS A 323 22.41 -16.89 -24.74
CA LYS A 323 23.29 -16.95 -25.90
C LYS A 323 24.13 -18.24 -25.92
N ASN A 324 24.56 -18.70 -24.73
CA ASN A 324 25.36 -19.90 -24.56
C ASN A 324 24.52 -21.20 -24.46
N GLY A 325 23.22 -21.14 -24.71
CA GLY A 325 22.35 -22.32 -24.66
C GLY A 325 22.05 -22.85 -23.25
N LYS A 326 22.26 -22.03 -22.20
CA LYS A 326 22.00 -22.35 -20.80
C LYS A 326 20.81 -21.54 -20.30
N PRO A 327 19.58 -21.86 -20.73
CA PRO A 327 18.40 -21.04 -20.40
C PRO A 327 18.04 -21.10 -18.92
N TRP A 328 17.68 -19.96 -18.38
CA TRP A 328 17.16 -19.86 -17.03
C TRP A 328 15.79 -20.55 -16.88
N THR A 329 15.49 -21.02 -15.69
CA THR A 329 14.18 -21.57 -15.35
C THR A 329 13.09 -20.48 -15.43
N LEU A 330 11.84 -20.91 -15.62
CA LEU A 330 10.70 -19.97 -15.65
C LEU A 330 10.65 -19.11 -14.36
N LYS A 331 10.85 -19.72 -13.20
CA LYS A 331 10.85 -19.03 -11.90
C LYS A 331 11.95 -17.96 -11.79
N GLU A 332 13.13 -18.22 -12.34
CA GLU A 332 14.21 -17.22 -12.37
C GLU A 332 13.89 -16.08 -13.34
N CYS A 333 13.29 -16.38 -14.49
CA CYS A 333 12.83 -15.38 -15.44
C CYS A 333 11.72 -14.49 -14.84
N GLU A 334 10.72 -15.07 -14.19
CA GLU A 334 9.66 -14.35 -13.48
C GLU A 334 10.23 -13.43 -12.39
N ARG A 335 11.19 -13.94 -11.61
CA ARG A 335 11.88 -13.16 -10.58
C ARG A 335 12.64 -11.96 -11.17
N LEU A 336 13.37 -12.17 -12.27
CA LEU A 336 14.10 -11.09 -12.94
C LEU A 336 13.14 -10.06 -13.56
N ALA A 337 12.08 -10.52 -14.22
CA ALA A 337 11.07 -9.66 -14.82
C ALA A 337 10.38 -8.78 -13.76
N GLY A 338 9.98 -9.35 -12.61
CA GLY A 338 9.42 -8.60 -11.50
C GLY A 338 10.39 -7.55 -10.94
N GLN A 339 11.68 -7.88 -10.83
CA GLN A 339 12.69 -6.90 -10.38
C GLN A 339 12.90 -5.77 -11.39
N VAL A 340 12.89 -6.06 -12.69
CA VAL A 340 12.99 -5.04 -13.75
C VAL A 340 11.74 -4.18 -13.79
N ALA A 341 10.56 -4.77 -13.63
CA ALA A 341 9.29 -4.04 -13.54
C ALA A 341 9.28 -3.07 -12.34
N TYR A 342 9.68 -3.53 -11.16
CA TYR A 342 9.84 -2.68 -9.97
C TYR A 342 10.85 -1.55 -10.23
N PHE A 343 12.00 -1.86 -10.84
CA PHE A 343 13.00 -0.85 -11.18
C PHE A 343 12.42 0.19 -12.17
N LYS A 344 11.70 -0.26 -13.19
CA LYS A 344 11.04 0.59 -14.20
C LYS A 344 10.00 1.51 -13.55
N SER A 345 9.27 1.05 -12.55
CA SER A 345 8.28 1.87 -11.83
C SER A 345 8.90 3.03 -11.04
N ILE A 346 10.18 2.93 -10.65
CA ILE A 346 10.90 3.96 -9.89
C ILE A 346 11.78 4.83 -10.80
N GLU A 347 12.56 4.20 -11.69
CA GLU A 347 13.58 4.85 -12.53
C GLU A 347 13.45 4.41 -14.00
N PRO A 348 12.37 4.75 -14.71
CA PRO A 348 12.11 4.23 -16.07
C PRO A 348 13.21 4.55 -17.07
N GLN A 349 13.77 5.77 -17.03
CA GLN A 349 14.84 6.19 -17.93
C GLN A 349 16.14 5.39 -17.67
N THR A 350 16.48 5.15 -16.40
CA THR A 350 17.67 4.39 -16.01
C THR A 350 17.54 2.93 -16.46
N VAL A 351 16.36 2.32 -16.31
CA VAL A 351 16.10 0.95 -16.77
C VAL A 351 16.24 0.85 -18.28
N GLN A 352 15.61 1.76 -19.02
CA GLN A 352 15.71 1.79 -20.48
C GLN A 352 17.16 1.89 -20.95
N PHE A 353 17.93 2.81 -20.37
CA PHE A 353 19.36 2.95 -20.68
C PHE A 353 20.15 1.66 -20.39
N ILE A 354 19.95 1.06 -19.20
CA ILE A 354 20.65 -0.17 -18.80
C ILE A 354 20.30 -1.33 -19.72
N THR A 355 19.02 -1.57 -19.97
CA THR A 355 18.57 -2.70 -20.80
C THR A 355 19.03 -2.55 -22.24
N THR A 356 18.98 -1.36 -22.81
CA THR A 356 19.48 -1.10 -24.17
C THR A 356 20.99 -1.31 -24.25
N ALA A 357 21.77 -0.73 -23.34
CA ALA A 357 23.22 -0.85 -23.34
C ALA A 357 23.69 -2.32 -23.20
N ILE A 358 23.00 -3.10 -22.35
CA ILE A 358 23.34 -4.52 -22.16
C ILE A 358 22.88 -5.36 -23.37
N SER A 359 21.71 -5.08 -23.93
CA SER A 359 21.22 -5.75 -25.15
C SER A 359 22.17 -5.57 -26.31
N ASN A 360 22.68 -4.36 -26.52
CA ASN A 360 23.67 -4.08 -27.57
C ASN A 360 24.98 -4.84 -27.32
N LYS A 361 25.45 -4.89 -26.06
CA LYS A 361 26.66 -5.63 -25.70
C LYS A 361 26.53 -7.13 -25.86
N ALA A 362 25.37 -7.70 -25.59
CA ALA A 362 25.10 -9.13 -25.72
C ALA A 362 24.69 -9.53 -27.13
N ASP A 363 24.38 -8.56 -27.99
CA ASP A 363 23.81 -8.79 -29.33
C ASP A 363 22.49 -9.59 -29.24
N LEU A 364 21.68 -9.30 -28.22
CA LEU A 364 20.43 -10.01 -27.93
C LEU A 364 19.47 -9.09 -27.18
N SER A 365 18.24 -8.92 -27.69
CA SER A 365 17.24 -8.06 -27.05
C SER A 365 16.73 -8.66 -25.75
N PHE A 366 16.91 -7.92 -24.63
CA PHE A 366 16.39 -8.33 -23.33
C PHE A 366 14.86 -8.51 -23.33
N ALA A 367 14.13 -7.54 -23.88
CA ALA A 367 12.67 -7.58 -23.90
C ALA A 367 12.12 -8.78 -24.70
N GLN A 368 12.68 -9.03 -25.91
CA GLN A 368 12.25 -10.14 -26.75
C GLN A 368 12.58 -11.50 -26.12
N THR A 369 13.79 -11.64 -25.57
CA THR A 369 14.25 -12.87 -24.91
C THR A 369 13.40 -13.16 -23.67
N MET A 370 13.14 -12.17 -22.84
CA MET A 370 12.29 -12.30 -21.64
C MET A 370 10.86 -12.67 -22.04
N LYS A 371 10.27 -12.01 -23.05
CA LYS A 371 8.92 -12.34 -23.56
C LYS A 371 8.85 -13.79 -24.06
N LYS A 372 9.85 -14.26 -24.77
CA LYS A 372 9.95 -15.65 -25.23
C LYS A 372 9.96 -16.65 -24.07
N ARG A 373 10.64 -16.33 -22.96
CA ARG A 373 10.76 -17.21 -21.78
C ARG A 373 9.50 -17.21 -20.91
N LEU A 374 8.90 -16.05 -20.69
CA LEU A 374 7.72 -15.93 -19.85
C LEU A 374 6.44 -16.47 -20.52
N ASN A 375 6.37 -16.46 -21.86
CA ASN A 375 5.18 -16.90 -22.57
C ASN A 375 5.48 -17.90 -23.68
N PRO A 376 5.96 -19.10 -23.36
CA PRO A 376 6.33 -20.11 -24.36
C PRO A 376 5.14 -20.58 -25.22
N ARG A 377 3.90 -20.52 -24.71
CA ARG A 377 2.69 -20.84 -25.50
C ARG A 377 2.39 -19.77 -26.55
N PHE A 378 2.65 -18.50 -26.24
CA PHE A 378 2.49 -17.40 -27.20
C PHE A 378 3.55 -17.45 -28.30
N ALA A 379 4.80 -17.80 -27.95
CA ALA A 379 5.88 -18.01 -28.92
C ALA A 379 5.57 -19.18 -29.87
N ARG A 380 4.98 -20.26 -29.38
CA ARG A 380 4.52 -21.39 -30.20
C ARG A 380 3.34 -21.01 -31.11
N ARG A 381 2.37 -20.23 -30.64
CA ARG A 381 1.27 -19.69 -31.44
C ARG A 381 1.76 -18.75 -32.54
N LEU A 382 2.71 -17.85 -32.27
CA LEU A 382 3.32 -16.98 -33.28
C LEU A 382 4.13 -17.78 -34.33
N ALA A 383 4.83 -18.81 -33.91
CA ALA A 383 5.53 -19.70 -34.85
C ALA A 383 4.55 -20.48 -35.71
N SER A 384 3.47 -21.02 -35.13
CA SER A 384 2.42 -21.73 -35.89
C SER A 384 1.62 -20.81 -36.79
N SER A 385 1.31 -19.58 -36.38
CA SER A 385 0.60 -18.60 -37.22
C SER A 385 1.46 -18.12 -38.40
N ARG A 386 2.79 -18.00 -38.23
CA ARG A 386 3.73 -17.71 -39.32
C ARG A 386 3.86 -18.88 -40.31
N LEU A 387 3.78 -20.11 -39.84
CA LEU A 387 3.73 -21.29 -40.70
C LEU A 387 2.39 -21.37 -41.45
N HIS A 388 1.24 -21.14 -40.80
CA HIS A 388 -0.08 -21.15 -41.42
C HIS A 388 -0.32 -19.96 -42.37
N GLY A 389 0.24 -18.77 -42.05
CA GLY A 389 0.20 -17.62 -42.95
C GLY A 389 1.00 -17.77 -44.24
N ARG A 390 1.93 -18.73 -44.35
CA ARG A 390 2.60 -19.10 -45.59
C ARG A 390 1.82 -20.10 -46.45
N ILE A 391 0.83 -20.78 -45.88
CA ILE A 391 0.02 -21.81 -46.61
C ILE A 391 -1.29 -21.23 -47.13
N ASN A 392 -1.79 -20.10 -46.61
CA ASN A 392 -3.09 -19.53 -47.00
C ASN A 392 -3.03 -18.30 -47.92
N ASN A 393 -2.04 -18.21 -48.80
CA ASN A 393 -2.01 -17.17 -49.82
C ASN A 393 -2.86 -17.52 -51.09
N HIS A 394 -3.92 -18.30 -50.93
CA HIS A 394 -4.96 -18.44 -51.94
C HIS A 394 -6.34 -18.38 -51.30
N GLY A 395 -6.96 -17.20 -51.45
CA GLY A 395 -8.42 -17.02 -51.47
C GLY A 395 -9.09 -16.81 -50.10
N ARG A 396 -9.38 -15.60 -49.84
CA ARG A 396 -10.62 -14.92 -49.37
C ARG A 396 -10.29 -13.85 -48.31
N ASN A 397 -10.45 -12.62 -48.77
CA ASN A 397 -10.61 -11.46 -47.88
C ASN A 397 -11.84 -11.66 -47.00
N ILE A 398 -11.64 -11.74 -45.67
CA ILE A 398 -12.64 -11.37 -44.72
C ILE A 398 -11.99 -10.29 -43.84
N VAL A 399 -12.41 -9.08 -44.12
CA VAL A 399 -12.11 -7.89 -43.33
C VAL A 399 -12.90 -7.99 -42.04
N ASN A 400 -12.25 -8.27 -40.95
CA ASN A 400 -12.71 -7.86 -39.62
C ASN A 400 -11.62 -6.97 -39.04
N ASN A 401 -11.79 -5.67 -39.30
CA ASN A 401 -11.07 -4.60 -38.64
C ASN A 401 -11.62 -4.44 -37.22
N GLU A 402 -11.12 -5.24 -36.26
CA GLU A 402 -11.03 -4.77 -34.89
C GLU A 402 -9.55 -4.53 -34.61
N PRO A 403 -9.18 -3.33 -34.10
CA PRO A 403 -7.82 -3.08 -33.69
C PRO A 403 -7.56 -3.96 -32.48
N PHE A 404 -6.70 -4.97 -32.66
CA PHE A 404 -6.12 -5.70 -31.54
C PHE A 404 -5.54 -4.66 -30.59
N GLY A 405 -6.17 -4.53 -29.42
CA GLY A 405 -5.60 -3.80 -28.30
C GLY A 405 -4.16 -4.26 -28.10
N SER A 406 -3.25 -3.33 -27.94
CA SER A 406 -1.85 -3.59 -27.63
C SER A 406 -1.78 -4.61 -26.51
N VAL A 407 -1.21 -5.78 -26.79
CA VAL A 407 -0.94 -6.78 -25.74
C VAL A 407 -0.08 -6.09 -24.70
N PRO A 408 -0.53 -5.97 -23.43
CA PRO A 408 0.26 -5.28 -22.41
C PRO A 408 1.63 -5.94 -22.29
N ASP A 409 2.65 -5.14 -22.06
CA ASP A 409 4.03 -5.61 -21.79
C ASP A 409 3.94 -6.65 -20.66
N PRO A 410 4.59 -7.83 -20.77
CA PRO A 410 4.64 -8.79 -19.68
C PRO A 410 5.02 -8.20 -18.32
N ALA A 411 5.81 -7.11 -18.31
CA ALA A 411 6.09 -6.32 -17.14
C ALA A 411 4.86 -5.56 -16.60
N GLU A 412 3.94 -5.14 -17.48
CA GLU A 412 2.68 -4.49 -17.09
C GLU A 412 1.69 -5.48 -16.51
N ILE A 413 1.61 -6.70 -17.06
CA ILE A 413 0.77 -7.79 -16.53
C ILE A 413 1.23 -8.19 -15.12
N ILE A 414 2.55 -8.23 -14.86
CA ILE A 414 3.09 -8.52 -13.54
C ILE A 414 2.82 -7.36 -12.57
N LEU A 415 2.87 -6.11 -13.05
CA LEU A 415 2.52 -4.92 -12.26
C LEU A 415 1.03 -4.90 -11.91
N GLU A 416 0.13 -5.17 -12.86
CA GLU A 416 -1.31 -5.23 -12.60
C GLU A 416 -1.67 -6.34 -11.61
N ARG A 417 -1.13 -7.56 -11.77
CA ARG A 417 -1.34 -8.64 -10.82
C ARG A 417 -0.78 -8.36 -9.42
N ASN A 418 0.35 -7.65 -9.33
CA ASN A 418 0.92 -7.27 -8.04
C ASN A 418 0.20 -6.07 -7.41
N MET A 419 -0.47 -5.22 -8.19
CA MET A 419 -1.31 -4.13 -7.68
C MET A 419 -2.63 -4.64 -7.10
N ASP A 420 -3.19 -5.71 -7.65
CA ASP A 420 -4.40 -6.35 -7.11
C ASP A 420 -4.10 -7.26 -5.90
N ASN A 421 -2.84 -7.68 -5.71
CA ASN A 421 -2.37 -8.55 -4.63
C ASN A 421 -1.40 -7.85 -3.67
N ASP A 422 -1.66 -6.60 -3.28
CA ASP A 422 -0.84 -5.84 -2.31
C ASP A 422 -0.72 -6.51 -0.90
N ILE A 423 -1.31 -7.69 -0.72
CA ILE A 423 -1.25 -8.47 0.53
C ILE A 423 -0.04 -9.43 0.55
N ASN A 424 0.61 -9.72 -0.59
CA ASN A 424 1.67 -10.73 -0.69
C ASN A 424 2.81 -10.34 -1.62
N MET A 425 3.42 -9.17 -1.44
CA MET A 425 4.77 -8.98 -1.97
C MET A 425 5.75 -9.71 -1.05
N PRO A 426 6.30 -10.86 -1.46
CA PRO A 426 7.49 -11.35 -0.78
C PRO A 426 8.57 -10.32 -1.04
N TRP A 427 8.95 -9.58 0.01
CA TRP A 427 10.12 -8.72 0.01
C TRP A 427 11.29 -9.55 -0.51
N LEU A 428 11.74 -9.23 -1.70
CA LEU A 428 12.86 -9.91 -2.32
C LEU A 428 14.10 -9.77 -1.40
N PRO A 429 14.73 -10.87 -0.98
CA PRO A 429 15.97 -10.78 -0.24
C PRO A 429 17.03 -10.18 -1.17
N PHE A 430 17.52 -9.03 -0.83
CA PHE A 430 18.76 -8.50 -1.34
C PHE A 430 19.84 -8.82 -0.29
N ASP A 431 20.60 -9.85 -0.54
CA ASP A 431 21.90 -10.05 0.09
C ASP A 431 22.92 -9.05 -0.47
#